data_19adb920bb38b7cdbc740c6a2b3d64d6
#
_entry.id   19adb920bb38b7cdbc740c6a2b3d64d6
#
_cell.length_a   1.000
_cell.length_b   1.000
_cell.length_c   1.000
_cell.angle_alpha   90.00
_cell.angle_beta   90.00
_cell.angle_gamma   90.00
#
_symmetry.space_group_name_H-M   'P 1'
#
loop_
_entity.id
_entity.type
_entity.pdbx_description
1 polymer ?
#
loop_
_entity_poly.entity_id
_entity_poly.type
_entity_poly.pdbx_seq_one_letter_code
_entity_poly.pdbx_strand_id
1 'polypeptide(L)'
;LACRYCFAEEGEYHGRRALMSLEVGKKALDFLIANSGSRRNLEVDFFGGEPLMNWDVVKQLVAYGREQEKLHNKNFRFTLTTNGVLLNDEVMEFCNKEMGNVVLSIDGRKEVHDHMRPFRKGAGSYDLIVPKFQKLAESRNQEKYYIRGTFTRNNLDFSNDILHFADLGFKQMSIEPVVGDESDPYAIREEDIPVICEGYDRLAKEMIKREKEGNGFNFFHFMIDLTGGPCVYKR
;
A
#
# COMPACT_ATOMS: atom_id res chain seq x y z
N LEU A 1 -14.80 -1.20 -0.59
CA LEU A 1 -14.87 0.16 -1.13
C LEU A 1 -15.16 0.12 -2.63
N ALA A 2 -15.54 1.26 -3.21
CA ALA A 2 -15.77 1.46 -4.64
C ALA A 2 -14.78 2.53 -5.15
N CYS A 3 -13.48 2.17 -5.19
CA CYS A 3 -12.44 3.09 -5.60
C CYS A 3 -12.58 3.44 -7.10
N ARG A 4 -12.62 4.73 -7.44
CA ARG A 4 -12.94 5.22 -8.79
C ARG A 4 -11.87 4.87 -9.83
N TYR A 5 -10.63 4.74 -9.43
CA TYR A 5 -9.48 4.37 -10.27
C TYR A 5 -9.10 2.89 -10.16
N CYS A 6 -10.00 2.03 -9.67
CA CYS A 6 -9.67 0.65 -9.37
C CYS A 6 -9.41 -0.16 -10.64
N PHE A 7 -8.16 -0.49 -10.93
CA PHE A 7 -7.78 -1.33 -12.06
C PHE A 7 -8.33 -2.77 -11.97
N ALA A 8 -8.76 -3.19 -10.76
CA ALA A 8 -9.34 -4.49 -10.50
C ALA A 8 -10.87 -4.51 -10.60
N GLU A 9 -11.50 -3.44 -11.15
CA GLU A 9 -12.96 -3.32 -11.31
C GLU A 9 -13.72 -3.70 -10.03
N GLU A 10 -13.36 -3.08 -8.92
CA GLU A 10 -13.89 -3.39 -7.58
C GLU A 10 -13.65 -4.85 -7.14
N GLY A 11 -12.62 -5.51 -7.66
CA GLY A 11 -12.27 -6.89 -7.35
C GLY A 11 -12.82 -7.95 -8.31
N GLU A 12 -13.31 -7.56 -9.47
CA GLU A 12 -13.78 -8.48 -10.51
C GLU A 12 -12.65 -8.99 -11.41
N TYR A 13 -11.61 -8.19 -11.64
CA TYR A 13 -10.45 -8.56 -12.47
C TYR A 13 -10.85 -9.10 -13.85
N HIS A 14 -11.83 -8.47 -14.51
CA HIS A 14 -12.43 -8.92 -15.77
C HIS A 14 -13.06 -10.33 -15.70
N GLY A 15 -13.48 -10.77 -14.51
CA GLY A 15 -14.01 -12.09 -14.28
C GLY A 15 -15.12 -12.15 -13.22
N ARG A 16 -15.15 -13.24 -12.48
CA ARG A 16 -16.14 -13.40 -11.41
C ARG A 16 -15.57 -12.88 -10.09
N ARG A 17 -16.40 -12.18 -9.32
CA ARG A 17 -16.10 -11.92 -7.91
C ARG A 17 -16.02 -13.25 -7.17
N ALA A 18 -14.82 -13.58 -6.69
CA ALA A 18 -14.58 -14.79 -5.93
C ALA A 18 -13.50 -14.57 -4.89
N LEU A 19 -13.58 -15.30 -3.78
CA LEU A 19 -12.48 -15.41 -2.84
C LEU A 19 -11.57 -16.53 -3.30
N MET A 20 -10.25 -16.31 -3.22
CA MET A 20 -9.25 -17.32 -3.52
C MET A 20 -9.38 -18.49 -2.54
N SER A 21 -9.41 -19.72 -3.02
CA SER A 21 -9.41 -20.89 -2.16
C SER A 21 -8.03 -21.14 -1.55
N LEU A 22 -8.00 -21.78 -0.39
CA LEU A 22 -6.76 -22.19 0.27
C LEU A 22 -5.87 -23.05 -0.64
N GLU A 23 -6.48 -23.92 -1.42
CA GLU A 23 -5.76 -24.80 -2.34
C GLU A 23 -5.03 -24.01 -3.44
N VAL A 24 -5.69 -23.02 -4.03
CA VAL A 24 -5.06 -22.13 -5.02
C VAL A 24 -3.91 -21.35 -4.40
N GLY A 25 -4.10 -20.81 -3.20
CA GLY A 25 -3.05 -20.07 -2.50
C GLY A 25 -1.84 -20.94 -2.16
N LYS A 26 -2.05 -22.18 -1.70
CA LYS A 26 -0.96 -23.14 -1.48
C LYS A 26 -0.19 -23.44 -2.76
N LYS A 27 -0.88 -23.74 -3.86
CA LYS A 27 -0.24 -23.96 -5.17
C LYS A 27 0.58 -22.76 -5.64
N ALA A 28 0.13 -21.53 -5.35
CA ALA A 28 0.90 -20.32 -5.67
C ALA A 28 2.19 -20.23 -4.86
N LEU A 29 2.16 -20.54 -3.56
CA LEU A 29 3.36 -20.61 -2.72
C LEU A 29 4.32 -21.71 -3.18
N ASP A 30 3.80 -22.90 -3.49
CA ASP A 30 4.60 -24.04 -4.01
C ASP A 30 5.27 -23.65 -5.35
N PHE A 31 4.53 -23.00 -6.24
CA PHE A 31 5.07 -22.49 -7.50
C PHE A 31 6.18 -21.48 -7.28
N LEU A 32 6.01 -20.53 -6.35
CA LEU A 32 7.04 -19.56 -5.99
C LEU A 32 8.30 -20.26 -5.46
N ILE A 33 8.16 -21.24 -4.58
CA ILE A 33 9.28 -22.03 -4.06
C ILE A 33 10.00 -22.75 -5.20
N ALA A 34 9.28 -23.51 -6.03
CA ALA A 34 9.84 -24.30 -7.11
C ALA A 34 10.61 -23.47 -8.13
N ASN A 35 10.18 -22.23 -8.39
CA ASN A 35 10.78 -21.33 -9.36
C ASN A 35 11.80 -20.34 -8.76
N SER A 36 12.03 -20.37 -7.45
CA SER A 36 12.95 -19.43 -6.77
C SER A 36 14.41 -19.83 -6.84
N GLY A 37 14.74 -21.07 -7.31
CA GLY A 37 16.12 -21.55 -7.37
C GLY A 37 16.85 -21.42 -6.03
N SER A 38 18.03 -20.85 -6.03
CA SER A 38 18.85 -20.62 -4.84
C SER A 38 18.41 -19.43 -4.00
N ARG A 39 17.45 -18.61 -4.42
CA ARG A 39 16.96 -17.46 -3.65
C ARG A 39 16.31 -17.95 -2.36
N ARG A 40 16.86 -17.52 -1.23
CA ARG A 40 16.35 -17.88 0.09
C ARG A 40 15.18 -16.99 0.51
N ASN A 41 15.29 -15.67 0.31
CA ASN A 41 14.27 -14.71 0.71
C ASN A 41 13.23 -14.56 -0.40
N LEU A 42 11.97 -14.80 -0.05
CA LEU A 42 10.82 -14.72 -0.93
C LEU A 42 9.80 -13.74 -0.36
N GLU A 43 9.23 -12.91 -1.21
CA GLU A 43 8.22 -11.92 -0.81
C GLU A 43 6.85 -12.33 -1.34
N VAL A 44 5.84 -12.21 -0.49
CA VAL A 44 4.44 -12.49 -0.80
C VAL A 44 3.59 -11.35 -0.28
N ASP A 45 2.86 -10.69 -1.16
CA ASP A 45 1.91 -9.64 -0.80
C ASP A 45 0.47 -10.19 -0.92
N PHE A 46 -0.26 -10.16 0.18
CA PHE A 46 -1.70 -10.37 0.20
C PHE A 46 -2.37 -9.08 -0.25
N PHE A 47 -2.71 -9.08 -1.52
CA PHE A 47 -3.30 -7.97 -2.24
C PHE A 47 -4.58 -8.40 -2.94
N GLY A 48 -5.30 -7.47 -3.55
CA GLY A 48 -6.48 -7.80 -4.35
C GLY A 48 -7.59 -6.77 -4.18
N GLY A 49 -8.86 -7.20 -4.10
CA GLY A 49 -9.95 -6.31 -3.75
C GLY A 49 -9.81 -5.81 -2.31
N GLU A 50 -9.90 -6.72 -1.34
CA GLU A 50 -9.58 -6.52 0.07
C GLU A 50 -9.23 -7.87 0.71
N PRO A 51 -7.97 -8.14 1.06
CA PRO A 51 -7.55 -9.44 1.59
C PRO A 51 -8.18 -9.79 2.94
N LEU A 52 -8.58 -8.81 3.74
CA LEU A 52 -9.25 -9.06 5.02
C LEU A 52 -10.66 -9.67 4.85
N MET A 53 -11.25 -9.63 3.65
CA MET A 53 -12.47 -10.39 3.35
C MET A 53 -12.22 -11.90 3.27
N ASN A 54 -10.97 -12.31 3.08
CA ASN A 54 -10.54 -13.71 3.00
C ASN A 54 -9.55 -14.06 4.13
N TRP A 55 -9.74 -13.45 5.29
CA TRP A 55 -8.76 -13.43 6.37
C TRP A 55 -8.35 -14.83 6.87
N ASP A 56 -9.31 -15.75 6.94
CA ASP A 56 -9.01 -17.12 7.37
C ASP A 56 -8.08 -17.86 6.41
N VAL A 57 -8.23 -17.61 5.11
CA VAL A 57 -7.31 -18.16 4.11
C VAL A 57 -5.94 -17.49 4.20
N VAL A 58 -5.87 -16.19 4.42
CA VAL A 58 -4.60 -15.47 4.63
C VAL A 58 -3.83 -16.06 5.82
N LYS A 59 -4.49 -16.24 6.97
CA LYS A 59 -3.86 -16.86 8.17
C LYS A 59 -3.33 -18.27 7.88
N GLN A 60 -4.12 -19.08 7.18
CA GLN A 60 -3.73 -20.45 6.83
C GLN A 60 -2.57 -20.49 5.81
N LEU A 61 -2.51 -19.55 4.86
CA LEU A 61 -1.40 -19.44 3.91
C LEU A 61 -0.11 -18.99 4.59
N VAL A 62 -0.18 -18.07 5.55
CA VAL A 62 0.99 -17.69 6.36
C VAL A 62 1.51 -18.89 7.14
N ALA A 63 0.62 -19.62 7.83
CA ALA A 63 1.01 -20.83 8.56
C ALA A 63 1.67 -21.87 7.63
N TYR A 64 1.05 -22.13 6.49
CA TYR A 64 1.60 -23.03 5.46
C TYR A 64 2.98 -22.55 4.98
N GLY A 65 3.14 -21.26 4.68
CA GLY A 65 4.43 -20.72 4.27
C GLY A 65 5.51 -20.92 5.34
N ARG A 66 5.18 -20.71 6.63
CA ARG A 66 6.12 -20.97 7.75
C ARG A 66 6.55 -22.44 7.86
N GLU A 67 5.68 -23.37 7.50
CA GLU A 67 6.04 -24.79 7.41
C GLU A 67 6.97 -25.05 6.23
N GLN A 68 6.66 -24.50 5.05
CA GLN A 68 7.46 -24.67 3.84
C GLN A 68 8.85 -24.01 3.94
N GLU A 69 9.02 -22.94 4.71
CA GLU A 69 10.33 -22.33 4.99
C GLU A 69 11.32 -23.38 5.51
N LYS A 70 10.89 -24.21 6.44
CA LYS A 70 11.74 -25.23 7.08
C LYS A 70 12.10 -26.36 6.11
N LEU A 71 11.16 -26.77 5.26
CA LEU A 71 11.33 -27.87 4.32
C LEU A 71 12.24 -27.51 3.13
N HIS A 72 12.18 -26.25 2.70
CA HIS A 72 12.84 -25.78 1.47
C HIS A 72 13.97 -24.80 1.71
N ASN A 73 14.38 -24.55 2.98
CA ASN A 73 15.38 -23.55 3.36
C ASN A 73 15.07 -22.16 2.75
N LYS A 74 13.80 -21.74 2.83
CA LYS A 74 13.32 -20.44 2.39
C LYS A 74 13.04 -19.54 3.59
N ASN A 75 12.80 -18.26 3.32
CA ASN A 75 12.38 -17.28 4.31
C ASN A 75 11.34 -16.37 3.63
N PHE A 76 10.09 -16.46 4.06
CA PHE A 76 9.01 -15.63 3.52
C PHE A 76 8.89 -14.30 4.26
N ARG A 77 8.87 -13.23 3.51
CA ARG A 77 8.42 -11.94 3.98
C ARG A 77 7.00 -11.72 3.47
N PHE A 78 6.03 -11.80 4.38
CA PHE A 78 4.64 -11.54 4.06
C PHE A 78 4.32 -10.06 4.21
N THR A 79 3.58 -9.52 3.26
CA THR A 79 3.02 -8.17 3.26
C THR A 79 1.49 -8.27 3.16
N LEU A 80 0.79 -7.38 3.84
CA LEU A 80 -0.65 -7.22 3.74
C LEU A 80 -0.96 -5.82 3.23
N THR A 81 -1.72 -5.71 2.13
CA THR A 81 -2.21 -4.44 1.60
C THR A 81 -3.71 -4.33 1.86
N THR A 82 -4.14 -3.39 2.68
CA THR A 82 -5.55 -3.26 3.09
C THR A 82 -6.10 -1.84 2.96
N ASN A 83 -7.40 -1.74 2.69
CA ASN A 83 -8.14 -0.49 2.74
C ASN A 83 -8.57 -0.09 4.18
N GLY A 84 -8.27 -0.91 5.18
CA GLY A 84 -8.46 -0.65 6.60
C GLY A 84 -9.89 -0.80 7.14
N VAL A 85 -10.90 -0.95 6.30
CA VAL A 85 -12.30 -1.03 6.77
C VAL A 85 -12.50 -2.17 7.76
N LEU A 86 -11.95 -3.35 7.45
CA LEU A 86 -12.04 -4.56 8.28
C LEU A 86 -10.92 -4.71 9.30
N LEU A 87 -9.97 -3.77 9.35
CA LEU A 87 -8.88 -3.79 10.32
C LEU A 87 -9.43 -3.66 11.75
N ASN A 88 -9.04 -4.58 12.61
CA ASN A 88 -9.40 -4.64 14.04
C ASN A 88 -8.20 -5.11 14.86
N ASP A 89 -8.35 -5.23 16.18
CA ASP A 89 -7.26 -5.55 17.09
C ASP A 89 -6.67 -6.95 16.85
N GLU A 90 -7.50 -7.96 16.56
CA GLU A 90 -7.05 -9.32 16.22
C GLU A 90 -6.16 -9.30 14.96
N VAL A 91 -6.60 -8.60 13.92
CA VAL A 91 -5.83 -8.46 12.68
C VAL A 91 -4.52 -7.72 12.92
N MET A 92 -4.53 -6.64 13.71
CA MET A 92 -3.33 -5.87 14.05
C MET A 92 -2.31 -6.73 14.80
N GLU A 93 -2.75 -7.49 15.79
CA GLU A 93 -1.89 -8.40 16.55
C GLU A 93 -1.25 -9.45 15.65
N PHE A 94 -2.03 -10.09 14.78
CA PHE A 94 -1.51 -11.04 13.79
C PHE A 94 -0.51 -10.38 12.84
N CYS A 95 -0.83 -9.19 12.33
CA CYS A 95 0.08 -8.45 11.44
C CYS A 95 1.39 -8.10 12.14
N ASN A 96 1.34 -7.69 13.41
CA ASN A 96 2.54 -7.37 14.17
C ASN A 96 3.46 -8.58 14.38
N LYS A 97 2.87 -9.77 14.46
CA LYS A 97 3.60 -11.01 14.65
C LYS A 97 4.15 -11.59 13.35
N GLU A 98 3.34 -11.64 12.30
CA GLU A 98 3.61 -12.45 11.11
C GLU A 98 3.94 -11.64 9.86
N MET A 99 3.47 -10.39 9.74
CA MET A 99 3.68 -9.58 8.54
C MET A 99 4.96 -8.76 8.64
N GLY A 100 5.85 -8.96 7.68
CA GLY A 100 7.08 -8.17 7.53
C GLY A 100 6.81 -6.72 7.16
N ASN A 101 5.65 -6.47 6.53
CA ASN A 101 5.18 -5.13 6.18
C ASN A 101 3.65 -5.08 6.13
N VAL A 102 3.06 -3.88 6.36
CA VAL A 102 1.63 -3.62 6.17
C VAL A 102 1.46 -2.34 5.37
N VAL A 103 0.73 -2.43 4.28
CA VAL A 103 0.40 -1.31 3.40
C VAL A 103 -1.00 -0.82 3.72
N LEU A 104 -1.13 0.44 4.07
CA LEU A 104 -2.36 1.09 4.50
C LEU A 104 -2.85 2.03 3.39
N SER A 105 -3.92 1.64 2.71
CA SER A 105 -4.38 2.35 1.53
C SER A 105 -5.22 3.58 1.88
N ILE A 106 -4.67 4.77 1.66
CA ILE A 106 -5.33 6.07 1.85
C ILE A 106 -4.74 7.10 0.90
N ASP A 107 -5.57 7.90 0.23
CA ASP A 107 -5.11 8.75 -0.88
C ASP A 107 -4.71 10.16 -0.48
N GLY A 108 -5.18 10.67 0.64
CA GLY A 108 -4.90 12.04 1.01
C GLY A 108 -5.78 12.56 2.15
N ARG A 109 -5.97 13.89 2.18
CA ARG A 109 -6.93 14.56 3.06
C ARG A 109 -8.32 13.95 2.90
N LYS A 110 -9.17 14.17 3.87
CA LYS A 110 -10.50 13.56 3.94
C LYS A 110 -11.31 13.70 2.64
N GLU A 111 -11.38 14.89 2.10
CA GLU A 111 -12.13 15.19 0.87
C GLU A 111 -11.56 14.46 -0.35
N VAL A 112 -10.23 14.34 -0.47
CA VAL A 112 -9.56 13.61 -1.53
C VAL A 112 -9.84 12.13 -1.40
N HIS A 113 -9.61 11.57 -0.22
CA HIS A 113 -9.81 10.16 0.04
C HIS A 113 -11.27 9.73 -0.15
N ASP A 114 -12.21 10.43 0.47
CA ASP A 114 -13.64 10.09 0.42
C ASP A 114 -14.23 10.24 -0.99
N HIS A 115 -13.66 11.16 -1.80
CA HIS A 115 -14.01 11.27 -3.22
C HIS A 115 -13.57 10.05 -4.03
N MET A 116 -12.33 9.58 -3.83
CA MET A 116 -11.74 8.52 -4.67
C MET A 116 -12.00 7.11 -4.14
N ARG A 117 -12.20 6.94 -2.80
CA ARG A 117 -12.43 5.64 -2.14
C ARG A 117 -13.72 5.60 -1.30
N PRO A 118 -14.88 5.95 -1.87
CA PRO A 118 -16.13 5.89 -1.14
C PRO A 118 -16.56 4.45 -0.84
N PHE A 119 -17.46 4.29 0.13
CA PHE A 119 -18.29 3.09 0.19
C PHE A 119 -19.23 3.02 -1.02
N ARG A 120 -19.71 1.82 -1.36
CA ARG A 120 -20.68 1.63 -2.48
C ARG A 120 -21.93 2.49 -2.38
N LYS A 121 -22.33 2.86 -1.16
CA LYS A 121 -23.48 3.75 -0.91
C LYS A 121 -23.10 5.24 -0.91
N GLY A 122 -21.87 5.58 -1.31
CA GLY A 122 -21.42 6.95 -1.42
C GLY A 122 -20.88 7.60 -0.14
N ALA A 123 -20.99 6.95 1.02
CA ALA A 123 -20.40 7.48 2.25
C ALA A 123 -18.87 7.44 2.20
N GLY A 124 -18.20 8.40 2.84
CA GLY A 124 -16.75 8.44 2.99
C GLY A 124 -16.23 7.34 3.92
N SER A 125 -15.00 6.91 3.71
CA SER A 125 -14.34 5.89 4.53
C SER A 125 -13.22 6.43 5.43
N TYR A 126 -12.81 7.68 5.23
CA TYR A 126 -11.67 8.32 5.90
C TYR A 126 -11.76 8.27 7.43
N ASP A 127 -12.85 8.77 8.01
CA ASP A 127 -13.04 8.85 9.47
C ASP A 127 -13.03 7.48 10.15
N LEU A 128 -13.42 6.43 9.41
CA LEU A 128 -13.41 5.06 9.92
C LEU A 128 -11.98 4.47 9.95
N ILE A 129 -11.16 4.75 8.92
CA ILE A 129 -9.89 4.06 8.74
C ILE A 129 -8.71 4.75 9.41
N VAL A 130 -8.68 6.09 9.45
CA VAL A 130 -7.54 6.87 9.98
C VAL A 130 -7.19 6.49 11.42
N PRO A 131 -8.13 6.42 12.37
CA PRO A 131 -7.79 6.03 13.74
C PRO A 131 -7.21 4.61 13.84
N LYS A 132 -7.67 3.70 12.97
CA LYS A 132 -7.14 2.32 12.91
C LYS A 132 -5.72 2.30 12.36
N PHE A 133 -5.43 3.11 11.34
CA PHE A 133 -4.11 3.23 10.75
C PHE A 133 -3.11 3.83 11.73
N GLN A 134 -3.49 4.87 12.46
CA GLN A 134 -2.66 5.43 13.53
C GLN A 134 -2.34 4.39 14.60
N LYS A 135 -3.36 3.65 15.09
CA LYS A 135 -3.17 2.58 16.06
C LYS A 135 -2.21 1.49 15.56
N LEU A 136 -2.34 1.07 14.29
CA LEU A 136 -1.42 0.09 13.72
C LEU A 136 0.00 0.65 13.63
N ALA A 137 0.19 1.85 13.11
CA ALA A 137 1.50 2.48 12.97
C ALA A 137 2.21 2.63 14.33
N GLU A 138 1.49 3.07 15.36
CA GLU A 138 1.98 3.15 16.74
C GLU A 138 2.36 1.78 17.29
N SER A 139 1.52 0.76 17.12
CA SER A 139 1.78 -0.60 17.59
C SER A 139 3.00 -1.25 16.92
N ARG A 140 3.44 -0.71 15.80
CA ARG A 140 4.64 -1.12 15.05
C ARG A 140 5.83 -0.19 15.28
N ASN A 141 5.76 0.73 16.25
CA ASN A 141 6.79 1.75 16.51
C ASN A 141 7.16 2.57 15.27
N GLN A 142 6.20 2.91 14.42
CA GLN A 142 6.37 3.64 13.18
C GLN A 142 7.29 2.94 12.14
N GLU A 143 7.42 1.61 12.20
CA GLU A 143 8.24 0.81 11.30
C GLU A 143 7.44 -0.31 10.62
N LYS A 144 7.96 -0.82 9.51
CA LYS A 144 7.41 -1.98 8.78
C LYS A 144 5.94 -1.82 8.38
N TYR A 145 5.54 -0.61 8.11
CA TYR A 145 4.29 -0.23 7.45
C TYR A 145 4.56 0.94 6.52
N TYR A 146 3.66 1.22 5.65
CA TYR A 146 3.56 2.53 5.01
C TYR A 146 2.15 2.87 4.56
N ILE A 147 1.86 4.15 4.62
CA ILE A 147 0.69 4.74 4.00
C ILE A 147 0.92 4.72 2.49
N ARG A 148 -0.02 4.17 1.74
CA ARG A 148 0.02 4.18 0.28
C ARG A 148 -1.24 4.79 -0.28
N GLY A 149 -1.06 5.86 -1.03
CA GLY A 149 -2.12 6.56 -1.73
C GLY A 149 -1.90 6.62 -3.22
N THR A 150 -2.90 7.15 -3.91
CA THR A 150 -2.86 7.47 -5.33
C THR A 150 -3.29 8.92 -5.50
N PHE A 151 -2.46 9.74 -6.14
CA PHE A 151 -2.88 11.07 -6.54
C PHE A 151 -3.34 11.08 -7.99
N THR A 152 -4.24 11.97 -8.29
CA THR A 152 -4.92 12.07 -9.58
C THR A 152 -4.92 13.51 -10.04
N ARG A 153 -5.44 13.77 -11.24
CA ARG A 153 -5.67 15.14 -11.69
C ARG A 153 -6.55 15.98 -10.74
N ASN A 154 -7.35 15.33 -9.89
CA ASN A 154 -8.23 16.01 -8.94
C ASN A 154 -7.50 16.55 -7.70
N ASN A 155 -6.26 16.11 -7.45
CA ASN A 155 -5.42 16.55 -6.33
C ASN A 155 -3.95 16.66 -6.74
N LEU A 156 -3.67 17.47 -7.74
CA LEU A 156 -2.29 17.77 -8.17
C LEU A 156 -1.45 18.43 -7.07
N ASP A 157 -2.10 18.96 -6.03
CA ASP A 157 -1.49 19.45 -4.81
C ASP A 157 -1.17 18.33 -3.79
N PHE A 158 -0.92 17.12 -4.27
CA PHE A 158 -0.67 15.88 -3.51
C PHE A 158 0.37 16.04 -2.39
N SER A 159 1.30 17.00 -2.53
CA SER A 159 2.26 17.32 -1.46
C SER A 159 1.56 17.78 -0.17
N ASN A 160 0.37 18.40 -0.25
CA ASN A 160 -0.44 18.74 0.92
C ASN A 160 -1.03 17.49 1.56
N ASP A 161 -1.34 16.45 0.77
CA ASP A 161 -1.84 15.17 1.27
C ASP A 161 -0.75 14.42 2.04
N ILE A 162 0.50 14.45 1.55
CA ILE A 162 1.66 13.88 2.24
C ILE A 162 1.93 14.62 3.55
N LEU A 163 1.93 15.95 3.53
CA LEU A 163 2.13 16.75 4.73
C LEU A 163 1.02 16.53 5.75
N HIS A 164 -0.22 16.37 5.30
CA HIS A 164 -1.34 16.01 6.16
C HIS A 164 -1.12 14.67 6.88
N PHE A 165 -0.61 13.65 6.19
CA PHE A 165 -0.27 12.38 6.84
C PHE A 165 0.87 12.52 7.84
N ALA A 166 1.89 13.33 7.55
CA ALA A 166 2.95 13.64 8.50
C ALA A 166 2.41 14.31 9.75
N ASP A 167 1.45 15.25 9.60
CA ASP A 167 0.78 15.94 10.70
C ASP A 167 -0.12 15.01 11.54
N LEU A 168 -0.65 13.94 10.94
CA LEU A 168 -1.34 12.86 11.63
C LEU A 168 -0.39 11.90 12.38
N GLY A 169 0.92 12.09 12.25
CA GLY A 169 1.94 11.30 12.94
C GLY A 169 2.49 10.11 12.16
N PHE A 170 2.10 9.92 10.90
CA PHE A 170 2.68 8.86 10.07
C PHE A 170 4.11 9.19 9.65
N LYS A 171 4.99 8.18 9.66
CA LYS A 171 6.41 8.33 9.34
C LYS A 171 6.85 7.64 8.04
N GLN A 172 6.02 6.78 7.47
CA GLN A 172 6.34 6.00 6.27
C GLN A 172 5.24 6.20 5.23
N MET A 173 5.56 6.82 4.11
CA MET A 173 4.54 7.24 3.13
C MET A 173 4.99 7.04 1.69
N SER A 174 4.02 6.68 0.84
CA SER A 174 4.14 6.65 -0.61
C SER A 174 2.81 7.08 -1.24
N ILE A 175 2.83 8.03 -2.14
CA ILE A 175 1.66 8.42 -2.93
C ILE A 175 2.05 8.40 -4.40
N GLU A 176 1.46 7.47 -5.14
CA GLU A 176 1.79 7.21 -6.54
C GLU A 176 0.88 8.00 -7.48
N PRO A 177 1.36 8.43 -8.65
CA PRO A 177 0.48 8.95 -9.68
C PRO A 177 -0.48 7.87 -10.18
N VAL A 178 -1.72 8.24 -10.46
CA VAL A 178 -2.68 7.32 -11.07
C VAL A 178 -2.21 6.92 -12.46
N VAL A 179 -2.37 5.63 -12.76
CA VAL A 179 -2.21 5.10 -14.12
C VAL A 179 -3.60 4.76 -14.65
N GLY A 180 -3.96 5.32 -15.78
CA GLY A 180 -5.27 5.14 -16.40
C GLY A 180 -5.23 5.57 -17.88
N ASP A 181 -6.36 5.42 -18.56
CA ASP A 181 -6.54 5.90 -19.91
C ASP A 181 -6.67 7.43 -19.92
N GLU A 182 -6.17 8.09 -20.97
CA GLU A 182 -6.26 9.56 -21.10
C GLU A 182 -7.70 10.09 -21.10
N SER A 183 -8.67 9.26 -21.45
CA SER A 183 -10.09 9.58 -21.39
C SER A 183 -10.67 9.60 -19.97
N ASP A 184 -9.97 9.00 -19.00
CA ASP A 184 -10.43 8.99 -17.61
C ASP A 184 -10.42 10.42 -17.02
N PRO A 185 -11.47 10.84 -16.31
CA PRO A 185 -11.57 12.21 -15.78
C PRO A 185 -10.55 12.52 -14.69
N TYR A 186 -9.93 11.50 -14.11
CA TYR A 186 -8.90 11.60 -13.07
C TYR A 186 -7.48 11.37 -13.60
N ALA A 187 -7.30 11.03 -14.89
CA ALA A 187 -6.00 10.77 -15.48
C ALA A 187 -5.11 12.01 -15.48
N ILE A 188 -3.86 11.84 -15.14
CA ILE A 188 -2.83 12.86 -15.24
C ILE A 188 -2.47 13.07 -16.71
N ARG A 189 -2.34 14.32 -17.12
CA ARG A 189 -2.01 14.72 -18.49
C ARG A 189 -0.69 15.47 -18.52
N GLU A 190 -0.15 15.63 -19.72
CA GLU A 190 1.13 16.32 -19.93
C GLU A 190 1.11 17.75 -19.36
N GLU A 191 0.01 18.46 -19.51
CA GLU A 191 -0.19 19.81 -18.97
C GLU A 191 -0.15 19.90 -17.43
N ASP A 192 -0.34 18.79 -16.72
CA ASP A 192 -0.32 18.71 -15.26
C ASP A 192 1.12 18.55 -14.71
N ILE A 193 2.07 18.11 -15.54
CA ILE A 193 3.43 17.78 -15.12
C ILE A 193 4.15 18.95 -14.44
N PRO A 194 4.09 20.21 -14.94
CA PRO A 194 4.74 21.32 -14.24
C PRO A 194 4.27 21.50 -12.80
N VAL A 195 2.96 21.39 -12.55
CA VAL A 195 2.37 21.51 -11.21
C VAL A 195 2.82 20.38 -10.30
N ILE A 196 2.91 19.15 -10.85
CA ILE A 196 3.42 17.99 -10.12
C ILE A 196 4.88 18.20 -9.73
N CYS A 197 5.74 18.69 -10.64
CA CYS A 197 7.14 18.98 -10.35
C CYS A 197 7.27 20.05 -9.23
N GLU A 198 6.51 21.13 -9.28
CA GLU A 198 6.48 22.12 -8.21
C GLU A 198 6.03 21.52 -6.86
N GLY A 199 5.09 20.56 -6.91
CA GLY A 199 4.65 19.80 -5.74
C GLY A 199 5.78 18.99 -5.10
N TYR A 200 6.59 18.31 -5.89
CA TYR A 200 7.79 17.59 -5.41
C TYR A 200 8.84 18.52 -4.84
N ASP A 201 9.13 19.66 -5.50
CA ASP A 201 10.09 20.64 -5.00
C ASP A 201 9.68 21.25 -3.66
N ARG A 202 8.38 21.56 -3.51
CA ARG A 202 7.82 22.03 -2.24
C ARG A 202 7.93 20.99 -1.15
N LEU A 203 7.59 19.73 -1.46
CA LEU A 203 7.68 18.63 -0.53
C LEU A 203 9.11 18.40 -0.05
N ALA A 204 10.08 18.39 -0.96
CA ALA A 204 11.50 18.23 -0.63
C ALA A 204 11.99 19.29 0.35
N LYS A 205 11.63 20.57 0.10
CA LYS A 205 11.98 21.68 0.99
C LYS A 205 11.38 21.53 2.39
N GLU A 206 10.11 21.14 2.46
CA GLU A 206 9.42 20.94 3.74
C GLU A 206 9.97 19.72 4.49
N MET A 207 10.31 18.63 3.80
CA MET A 207 10.97 17.47 4.41
C MET A 207 12.30 17.82 5.04
N ILE A 208 13.15 18.57 4.33
CA ILE A 208 14.45 19.04 4.85
C ILE A 208 14.26 19.91 6.10
N LYS A 209 13.25 20.77 6.11
CA LYS A 209 12.92 21.62 7.26
C LYS A 209 12.48 20.75 8.45
N ARG A 210 11.51 19.85 8.26
CA ARG A 210 11.00 18.97 9.31
C ARG A 210 12.07 18.04 9.87
N GLU A 211 12.99 17.56 9.04
CA GLU A 211 14.13 16.77 9.49
C GLU A 211 15.02 17.54 10.46
N LYS A 212 15.33 18.81 10.16
CA LYS A 212 16.11 19.70 11.04
C LYS A 212 15.40 19.99 12.36
N GLU A 213 14.07 20.00 12.36
CA GLU A 213 13.21 20.24 13.53
C GLU A 213 12.95 18.95 14.35
N GLY A 214 13.46 17.79 13.91
CA GLY A 214 13.25 16.51 14.57
C GLY A 214 11.88 15.86 14.29
N ASN A 215 11.13 16.38 13.32
CA ASN A 215 9.81 15.91 12.90
C ASN A 215 9.83 15.25 11.51
N GLY A 216 10.98 14.69 11.12
CA GLY A 216 11.18 14.04 9.83
C GLY A 216 10.23 12.86 9.59
N PHE A 217 10.04 12.53 8.31
CA PHE A 217 9.30 11.37 7.82
C PHE A 217 9.93 10.87 6.52
N ASN A 218 9.65 9.63 6.17
CA ASN A 218 10.12 9.03 4.92
C ASN A 218 9.05 9.12 3.84
N PHE A 219 9.44 9.62 2.68
CA PHE A 219 8.65 9.57 1.46
C PHE A 219 9.39 8.72 0.42
N PHE A 220 8.77 7.62 -0.01
CA PHE A 220 9.46 6.59 -0.79
C PHE A 220 10.06 7.09 -2.10
N HIS A 221 9.45 8.07 -2.77
CA HIS A 221 9.98 8.63 -4.01
C HIS A 221 11.34 9.33 -3.83
N PHE A 222 11.68 9.75 -2.61
CA PHE A 222 12.98 10.36 -2.30
C PHE A 222 13.98 9.39 -1.67
N MET A 223 13.57 8.15 -1.41
CA MET A 223 14.47 7.10 -0.91
C MET A 223 15.21 6.45 -2.08
N ILE A 224 16.09 7.21 -2.71
CA ILE A 224 16.90 6.76 -3.84
C ILE A 224 18.21 6.19 -3.31
N ASP A 225 18.51 4.93 -3.63
CA ASP A 225 19.83 4.36 -3.43
C ASP A 225 20.79 4.90 -4.50
N LEU A 226 21.57 5.91 -4.14
CA LEU A 226 22.57 6.52 -5.03
C LEU A 226 23.79 5.62 -5.24
N THR A 227 23.95 4.54 -4.47
CA THR A 227 25.04 3.56 -4.60
C THR A 227 24.65 2.39 -5.50
N GLY A 228 23.36 2.15 -5.66
CA GLY A 228 22.80 1.20 -6.61
C GLY A 228 22.98 1.69 -8.04
N GLY A 229 23.26 0.78 -8.97
CA GLY A 229 23.23 1.10 -10.39
C GLY A 229 21.82 1.56 -10.83
N PRO A 230 21.70 2.18 -12.01
CA PRO A 230 20.38 2.57 -12.53
C PRO A 230 19.46 1.35 -12.51
N CYS A 231 18.21 1.57 -12.13
CA CYS A 231 17.19 0.56 -12.24
C CYS A 231 17.20 0.02 -13.68
N VAL A 232 17.84 -1.13 -13.86
CA VAL A 232 18.04 -1.70 -15.19
C VAL A 232 16.76 -2.37 -15.62
N TYR A 233 15.77 -1.60 -15.89
CA TYR A 233 14.73 -2.06 -16.78
C TYR A 233 15.18 -1.77 -18.22
N LYS A 234 16.11 -2.57 -18.69
CA LYS A 234 16.34 -2.69 -20.13
C LYS A 234 15.48 -3.85 -20.62
N ARG A 235 14.33 -3.53 -21.14
CA ARG A 235 13.74 -4.31 -22.23
C ARG A 235 12.92 -3.39 -23.11
#